data_4bb400b43299b52df6abb08972f6d435
#
_entry.id   4bb400b43299b52df6abb08972f6d435
#
_cell.length_a   1.000
_cell.length_b   1.000
_cell.length_c   1.000
_cell.angle_alpha   90.00
_cell.angle_beta   90.00
_cell.angle_gamma   90.00
#
_symmetry.space_group_name_H-M   'P 1'
#
loop_
_entity.id
_entity.type
_entity.pdbx_description
1 polymer ?
#
loop_
_entity_poly.entity_id
_entity_poly.type
_entity_poly.pdbx_seq_one_letter_code
_entity_poly.pdbx_strand_id
1 'polypeptide(L)'
;MKSILEEATDPTNNIILFIDELHTIIGAGGQDQNDAAQMLKPLLSRGKIKLIGATTFDEYQKYIEKDAALKRRFQEVVVNEPSIEMTKQIIFGLKPTYEDFHGVVISEEAIESAIMLSKRYILNKQLPDKALDILDEASARKSTMQKKLDNDDEYKKQESKIEKIQKQIEKAIENQDYFAAAELKTEEEELKKNLQKLRSNKNIPAHLRSVIESSDI
;
A
#
# COMPACT_ATOMS: atom_id res chain seq x y z
N MET A 1 -5.47 -23.72 12.10
CA MET A 1 -6.93 -23.49 12.24
C MET A 1 -7.52 -24.22 13.45
N LYS A 2 -7.24 -25.51 13.67
CA LYS A 2 -7.82 -26.27 14.79
C LYS A 2 -7.58 -25.62 16.17
N SER A 3 -6.36 -25.22 16.47
CA SER A 3 -6.00 -24.54 17.74
C SER A 3 -6.75 -23.22 17.93
N ILE A 4 -6.94 -22.41 16.86
CA ILE A 4 -7.69 -21.16 16.91
C ILE A 4 -9.18 -21.42 17.22
N LEU A 5 -9.76 -22.44 16.61
CA LEU A 5 -11.15 -22.83 16.87
C LEU A 5 -11.33 -23.38 18.28
N GLU A 6 -10.38 -24.15 18.79
CA GLU A 6 -10.39 -24.63 20.18
C GLU A 6 -10.35 -23.48 21.19
N GLU A 7 -9.48 -22.48 20.94
CA GLU A 7 -9.37 -21.28 21.77
C GLU A 7 -10.65 -20.41 21.68
N ALA A 8 -11.24 -20.26 20.49
CA ALA A 8 -12.47 -19.51 20.29
C ALA A 8 -13.71 -20.19 20.88
N THR A 9 -13.67 -21.51 21.14
CA THR A 9 -14.77 -22.25 21.78
C THR A 9 -14.74 -22.17 23.28
N ASP A 10 -13.64 -21.71 23.87
CA ASP A 10 -13.56 -21.51 25.33
C ASP A 10 -14.37 -20.27 25.75
N PRO A 11 -15.45 -20.43 26.54
CA PRO A 11 -16.32 -19.32 26.92
C PRO A 11 -15.61 -18.27 27.78
N THR A 12 -14.46 -18.59 28.37
CA THR A 12 -13.70 -17.65 29.21
C THR A 12 -12.96 -16.60 28.36
N ASN A 13 -12.65 -16.90 27.10
CA ASN A 13 -11.85 -16.05 26.25
C ASN A 13 -12.65 -14.92 25.54
N ASN A 14 -13.99 -15.01 25.47
CA ASN A 14 -14.87 -14.02 24.82
C ASN A 14 -14.40 -13.60 23.40
N ILE A 15 -13.90 -14.55 22.60
CA ILE A 15 -13.36 -14.32 21.28
C ILE A 15 -14.49 -14.20 20.26
N ILE A 16 -14.39 -13.22 19.34
CA ILE A 16 -15.16 -13.13 18.12
C ILE A 16 -14.20 -13.35 16.96
N LEU A 17 -14.41 -14.40 16.18
CA LEU A 17 -13.62 -14.66 14.99
C LEU A 17 -14.10 -13.77 13.84
N PHE A 18 -13.17 -13.11 13.13
CA PHE A 18 -13.43 -12.48 11.86
C PHE A 18 -12.77 -13.31 10.76
N ILE A 19 -13.55 -13.68 9.75
CA ILE A 19 -13.06 -14.45 8.59
C ILE A 19 -13.41 -13.67 7.34
N ASP A 20 -12.39 -13.14 6.69
CA ASP A 20 -12.52 -12.56 5.36
C ASP A 20 -12.62 -13.67 4.32
N GLU A 21 -13.31 -13.41 3.19
CA GLU A 21 -13.54 -14.37 2.13
C GLU A 21 -14.09 -15.73 2.67
N LEU A 22 -15.09 -15.66 3.56
CA LEU A 22 -15.64 -16.84 4.26
C LEU A 22 -16.02 -17.99 3.32
N HIS A 23 -16.41 -17.67 2.10
CA HIS A 23 -16.75 -18.65 1.07
C HIS A 23 -15.58 -19.57 0.70
N THR A 24 -14.34 -19.11 0.83
CA THR A 24 -13.15 -19.92 0.56
C THR A 24 -13.02 -21.08 1.54
N ILE A 25 -13.45 -20.87 2.78
CA ILE A 25 -13.44 -21.92 3.82
C ILE A 25 -14.65 -22.84 3.69
N ILE A 26 -15.81 -22.30 3.32
CA ILE A 26 -17.09 -23.05 3.33
C ILE A 26 -17.35 -23.78 2.00
N GLY A 27 -16.96 -23.22 0.86
CA GLY A 27 -17.42 -23.62 -0.47
C GLY A 27 -16.38 -24.15 -1.44
N ALA A 28 -15.12 -23.87 -1.26
CA ALA A 28 -14.08 -24.25 -2.20
C ALA A 28 -13.57 -25.67 -1.90
N GLY A 29 -14.06 -26.63 -2.64
CA GLY A 29 -13.81 -28.06 -2.47
C GLY A 29 -12.41 -28.56 -2.87
N GLY A 30 -11.35 -28.09 -2.19
CA GLY A 30 -10.06 -28.78 -2.13
C GLY A 30 -10.00 -29.73 -0.93
N GLN A 31 -9.20 -30.79 -0.97
CA GLN A 31 -9.13 -31.79 0.12
C GLN A 31 -8.82 -31.19 1.50
N ASP A 32 -7.94 -30.21 1.57
CA ASP A 32 -7.54 -29.53 2.83
C ASP A 32 -8.58 -28.51 3.35
N GLN A 33 -9.42 -27.95 2.47
CA GLN A 33 -10.45 -26.95 2.83
C GLN A 33 -11.76 -27.60 3.33
N ASN A 34 -12.05 -28.83 2.92
CA ASN A 34 -13.17 -29.62 3.45
C ASN A 34 -13.02 -29.84 4.96
N ASP A 35 -11.81 -30.00 5.48
CA ASP A 35 -11.58 -30.21 6.91
C ASP A 35 -11.95 -28.94 7.72
N ALA A 36 -11.64 -27.74 7.21
CA ALA A 36 -11.98 -26.49 7.91
C ALA A 36 -13.50 -26.24 7.95
N ALA A 37 -14.20 -26.48 6.83
CA ALA A 37 -15.65 -26.39 6.77
C ALA A 37 -16.34 -27.38 7.68
N GLN A 38 -15.85 -28.64 7.72
CA GLN A 38 -16.38 -29.69 8.59
C GLN A 38 -16.19 -29.40 10.07
N MET A 39 -15.10 -28.71 10.45
CA MET A 39 -14.88 -28.27 11.82
C MET A 39 -15.75 -27.07 12.18
N LEU A 40 -15.90 -26.10 11.28
CA LEU A 40 -16.61 -24.85 11.54
C LEU A 40 -18.12 -25.04 11.65
N LYS A 41 -18.72 -25.80 10.73
CA LYS A 41 -20.18 -26.05 10.68
C LYS A 41 -20.77 -26.59 12.00
N PRO A 42 -20.23 -27.60 12.66
CA PRO A 42 -20.75 -28.08 13.96
C PRO A 42 -20.62 -27.05 15.08
N LEU A 43 -19.55 -26.25 15.10
CA LEU A 43 -19.32 -25.23 16.12
C LEU A 43 -20.30 -24.08 15.98
N LEU A 44 -20.55 -23.61 14.74
CA LEU A 44 -21.59 -22.62 14.42
C LEU A 44 -22.98 -23.17 14.76
N SER A 45 -23.28 -24.40 14.36
CA SER A 45 -24.59 -25.01 14.59
C SER A 45 -24.93 -25.14 16.08
N ARG A 46 -23.96 -25.33 16.93
CA ARG A 46 -24.11 -25.45 18.39
C ARG A 46 -24.00 -24.11 19.11
N GLY A 47 -23.76 -23.00 18.39
CA GLY A 47 -23.55 -21.66 18.98
C GLY A 47 -22.33 -21.55 19.88
N LYS A 48 -21.32 -22.41 19.66
CA LYS A 48 -20.10 -22.44 20.49
C LYS A 48 -19.09 -21.36 20.13
N ILE A 49 -19.21 -20.75 18.96
CA ILE A 49 -18.33 -19.69 18.50
C ILE A 49 -19.15 -18.49 18.03
N LYS A 50 -18.58 -17.30 18.21
CA LYS A 50 -19.07 -16.05 17.62
C LYS A 50 -18.23 -15.74 16.40
N LEU A 51 -18.87 -15.53 15.24
CA LEU A 51 -18.19 -15.37 13.96
C LEU A 51 -18.76 -14.19 13.19
N ILE A 52 -17.91 -13.36 12.64
CA ILE A 52 -18.21 -12.38 11.61
C ILE A 52 -17.52 -12.85 10.33
N GLY A 53 -18.28 -13.09 9.26
CA GLY A 53 -17.74 -13.47 7.98
C GLY A 53 -17.98 -12.39 6.94
N ALA A 54 -16.96 -12.07 6.13
CA ALA A 54 -17.13 -11.22 4.96
C ALA A 54 -17.07 -12.05 3.69
N THR A 55 -17.89 -11.68 2.69
CA THR A 55 -17.92 -12.32 1.37
C THR A 55 -18.65 -11.44 0.37
N THR A 56 -18.57 -11.74 -0.92
CA THR A 56 -19.35 -11.06 -1.96
C THR A 56 -20.79 -11.59 -2.02
N PHE A 57 -21.71 -10.82 -2.63
CA PHE A 57 -23.10 -11.25 -2.82
C PHE A 57 -23.23 -12.54 -3.60
N ASP A 58 -22.49 -12.64 -4.72
CA ASP A 58 -22.56 -13.81 -5.60
C ASP A 58 -22.10 -15.07 -4.88
N GLU A 59 -21.07 -14.95 -4.06
CA GLU A 59 -20.52 -16.08 -3.32
C GLU A 59 -21.34 -16.43 -2.09
N TYR A 60 -21.95 -15.43 -1.45
CA TYR A 60 -22.95 -15.67 -0.41
C TYR A 60 -24.11 -16.51 -0.95
N GLN A 61 -24.70 -16.13 -2.09
CA GLN A 61 -25.78 -16.88 -2.74
C GLN A 61 -25.36 -18.28 -3.15
N LYS A 62 -24.15 -18.41 -3.64
CA LYS A 62 -23.64 -19.70 -4.16
C LYS A 62 -23.32 -20.70 -3.06
N TYR A 63 -22.73 -20.26 -1.96
CA TYR A 63 -22.12 -21.13 -0.96
C TYR A 63 -22.82 -21.11 0.42
N ILE A 64 -23.37 -19.98 0.83
CA ILE A 64 -23.95 -19.82 2.17
C ILE A 64 -25.46 -19.92 2.14
N GLU A 65 -26.12 -19.22 1.24
CA GLU A 65 -27.58 -19.19 1.16
C GLU A 65 -28.19 -20.55 0.83
N LYS A 66 -27.51 -21.36 0.03
CA LYS A 66 -27.94 -22.71 -0.33
C LYS A 66 -27.77 -23.73 0.80
N ASP A 67 -26.92 -23.45 1.76
CA ASP A 67 -26.73 -24.31 2.94
C ASP A 67 -27.69 -23.88 4.06
N ALA A 68 -28.79 -24.61 4.23
CA ALA A 68 -29.80 -24.29 5.20
C ALA A 68 -29.30 -24.26 6.65
N ALA A 69 -28.21 -24.99 6.96
CA ALA A 69 -27.61 -25.00 8.30
C ALA A 69 -26.84 -23.69 8.56
N LEU A 70 -26.14 -23.16 7.56
CA LEU A 70 -25.41 -21.90 7.63
C LEU A 70 -26.37 -20.71 7.58
N LYS A 71 -27.32 -20.69 6.64
CA LYS A 71 -28.31 -19.62 6.50
C LYS A 71 -29.05 -19.32 7.80
N ARG A 72 -29.36 -20.34 8.59
CA ARG A 72 -30.05 -20.18 9.89
C ARG A 72 -29.14 -19.63 11.00
N ARG A 73 -27.85 -19.56 10.78
CA ARG A 73 -26.85 -19.18 11.81
C ARG A 73 -26.19 -17.85 11.56
N PHE A 74 -26.27 -17.36 10.33
CA PHE A 74 -25.77 -16.04 9.98
C PHE A 74 -26.91 -15.03 9.84
N GLN A 75 -26.72 -13.88 10.46
CA GLN A 75 -27.51 -12.68 10.17
C GLN A 75 -26.80 -11.93 9.06
N GLU A 76 -27.47 -11.70 7.95
CA GLU A 76 -26.94 -10.92 6.84
C GLU A 76 -26.88 -9.44 7.19
N VAL A 77 -25.73 -8.83 6.92
CA VAL A 77 -25.49 -7.39 7.05
C VAL A 77 -24.98 -6.89 5.70
N VAL A 78 -25.82 -6.19 4.97
CA VAL A 78 -25.48 -5.67 3.64
C VAL A 78 -24.64 -4.42 3.76
N VAL A 79 -23.45 -4.44 3.15
CA VAL A 79 -22.57 -3.28 3.04
C VAL A 79 -22.65 -2.77 1.60
N ASN A 80 -23.31 -1.64 1.40
CA ASN A 80 -23.48 -1.02 0.09
C ASN A 80 -22.27 -0.15 -0.28
N GLU A 81 -22.10 0.12 -1.60
CA GLU A 81 -21.15 1.11 -2.08
C GLU A 81 -21.44 2.48 -1.47
N PRO A 82 -20.43 3.18 -0.90
CA PRO A 82 -20.63 4.49 -0.30
C PRO A 82 -21.02 5.56 -1.33
N SER A 83 -21.71 6.61 -0.88
CA SER A 83 -21.97 7.78 -1.73
C SER A 83 -20.66 8.51 -2.10
N ILE A 84 -20.74 9.39 -3.09
CA ILE A 84 -19.59 10.23 -3.49
C ILE A 84 -19.07 11.05 -2.30
N GLU A 85 -19.99 11.65 -1.53
CA GLU A 85 -19.68 12.46 -0.36
C GLU A 85 -19.00 11.63 0.73
N MET A 86 -19.51 10.44 1.01
CA MET A 86 -18.92 9.52 1.97
C MET A 86 -17.54 9.02 1.47
N THR A 87 -17.43 8.70 0.20
CA THR A 87 -16.14 8.31 -0.42
C THR A 87 -15.10 9.42 -0.27
N LYS A 88 -15.50 10.68 -0.52
CA LYS A 88 -14.62 11.83 -0.32
C LYS A 88 -14.10 11.90 1.13
N GLN A 89 -14.99 11.72 2.12
CA GLN A 89 -14.60 11.71 3.53
C GLN A 89 -13.64 10.56 3.87
N ILE A 90 -13.89 9.37 3.34
CA ILE A 90 -13.00 8.20 3.52
C ILE A 90 -11.61 8.50 2.96
N ILE A 91 -11.54 9.01 1.73
CA ILE A 91 -10.26 9.33 1.08
C ILE A 91 -9.53 10.45 1.82
N PHE A 92 -10.23 11.47 2.30
CA PHE A 92 -9.62 12.51 3.14
C PHE A 92 -9.01 11.95 4.44
N GLY A 93 -9.66 10.96 5.05
CA GLY A 93 -9.11 10.27 6.22
C GLY A 93 -7.85 9.46 5.92
N LEU A 94 -7.74 8.89 4.72
CA LEU A 94 -6.60 8.09 4.28
C LEU A 94 -5.49 8.91 3.62
N LYS A 95 -5.79 10.13 3.15
CA LYS A 95 -4.87 11.04 2.45
C LYS A 95 -3.50 11.16 3.11
N PRO A 96 -3.38 11.44 4.44
CA PRO A 96 -2.07 11.58 5.06
C PRO A 96 -1.20 10.33 4.93
N THR A 97 -1.81 9.14 5.02
CA THR A 97 -1.10 7.86 4.89
C THR A 97 -0.53 7.66 3.48
N TYR A 98 -1.32 7.99 2.44
CA TYR A 98 -0.88 7.91 1.04
C TYR A 98 0.19 8.96 0.73
N GLU A 99 0.01 10.19 1.20
CA GLU A 99 1.00 11.29 1.05
C GLU A 99 2.34 10.93 1.67
N ASP A 100 2.35 10.35 2.85
CA ASP A 100 3.57 9.93 3.53
C ASP A 100 4.23 8.72 2.88
N PHE A 101 3.43 7.77 2.43
CA PHE A 101 3.93 6.55 1.76
C PHE A 101 4.61 6.87 0.43
N HIS A 102 3.99 7.71 -0.40
CA HIS A 102 4.51 8.05 -1.73
C HIS A 102 5.45 9.27 -1.73
N GLY A 103 5.46 10.07 -0.64
CA GLY A 103 6.22 11.31 -0.56
C GLY A 103 5.67 12.41 -1.49
N VAL A 104 4.35 12.50 -1.63
CA VAL A 104 3.63 13.47 -2.46
C VAL A 104 2.63 14.25 -1.63
N VAL A 105 2.00 15.27 -2.21
CA VAL A 105 0.84 15.97 -1.66
C VAL A 105 -0.33 15.76 -2.63
N ILE A 106 -1.49 15.36 -2.13
CA ILE A 106 -2.68 15.11 -2.96
C ILE A 106 -3.62 16.30 -2.83
N SER A 107 -3.94 16.97 -3.95
CA SER A 107 -4.90 18.09 -3.93
C SER A 107 -6.35 17.60 -3.77
N GLU A 108 -7.25 18.49 -3.35
CA GLU A 108 -8.67 18.16 -3.24
C GLU A 108 -9.28 17.90 -4.62
N GLU A 109 -8.87 18.66 -5.60
CA GLU A 109 -9.31 18.53 -7.00
C GLU A 109 -8.91 17.17 -7.59
N ALA A 110 -7.73 16.65 -7.21
CA ALA A 110 -7.31 15.30 -7.61
C ALA A 110 -8.20 14.22 -7.00
N ILE A 111 -8.59 14.36 -5.72
CA ILE A 111 -9.50 13.43 -5.05
C ILE A 111 -10.87 13.44 -5.75
N GLU A 112 -11.43 14.61 -6.01
CA GLU A 112 -12.71 14.73 -6.71
C GLU A 112 -12.65 14.12 -8.11
N SER A 113 -11.58 14.40 -8.86
CA SER A 113 -11.36 13.84 -10.19
C SER A 113 -11.25 12.32 -10.15
N ALA A 114 -10.50 11.76 -9.21
CA ALA A 114 -10.36 10.32 -9.05
C ALA A 114 -11.71 9.63 -8.76
N ILE A 115 -12.54 10.22 -7.90
CA ILE A 115 -13.89 9.70 -7.61
C ILE A 115 -14.78 9.75 -8.86
N MET A 116 -14.82 10.89 -9.55
CA MET A 116 -15.71 11.08 -10.69
C MET A 116 -15.27 10.24 -11.90
N LEU A 117 -13.98 10.19 -12.21
CA LEU A 117 -13.46 9.43 -13.33
C LEU A 117 -13.54 7.91 -13.06
N SER A 118 -13.20 7.46 -11.85
CA SER A 118 -13.36 6.05 -11.50
C SER A 118 -14.81 5.59 -11.60
N LYS A 119 -15.77 6.41 -11.14
CA LYS A 119 -17.20 6.11 -11.24
C LYS A 119 -17.67 6.01 -12.67
N ARG A 120 -17.13 6.86 -13.57
CA ARG A 120 -17.52 6.93 -14.98
C ARG A 120 -16.91 5.81 -15.82
N TYR A 121 -15.66 5.46 -15.58
CA TYR A 121 -14.88 4.59 -16.48
C TYR A 121 -14.58 3.22 -15.90
N ILE A 122 -14.57 3.03 -14.57
CA ILE A 122 -14.30 1.77 -13.93
C ILE A 122 -15.60 1.16 -13.41
N LEU A 123 -16.16 0.24 -14.20
CA LEU A 123 -17.47 -0.35 -13.92
C LEU A 123 -17.41 -1.66 -13.10
N ASN A 124 -16.25 -2.32 -13.09
CA ASN A 124 -16.04 -3.62 -12.48
C ASN A 124 -15.53 -3.57 -11.02
N LYS A 125 -15.37 -2.37 -10.47
CA LYS A 125 -14.97 -2.14 -9.08
C LYS A 125 -15.93 -1.15 -8.40
N GLN A 126 -15.97 -1.17 -7.08
CA GLN A 126 -16.81 -0.30 -6.27
C GLN A 126 -15.98 0.84 -5.63
N LEU A 127 -16.66 1.93 -5.23
CA LEU A 127 -16.08 2.94 -4.37
C LEU A 127 -15.96 2.37 -2.92
N PRO A 128 -14.96 2.76 -2.13
CA PRO A 128 -13.91 3.73 -2.43
C PRO A 128 -12.73 3.17 -3.23
N ASP A 129 -12.59 1.85 -3.36
CA ASP A 129 -11.38 1.16 -3.83
C ASP A 129 -10.92 1.65 -5.21
N LYS A 130 -11.86 1.75 -6.19
CA LYS A 130 -11.51 2.20 -7.55
C LYS A 130 -10.94 3.62 -7.61
N ALA A 131 -11.36 4.50 -6.69
CA ALA A 131 -10.82 5.86 -6.61
C ALA A 131 -9.46 5.88 -5.90
N LEU A 132 -9.30 5.04 -4.87
CA LEU A 132 -8.02 4.84 -4.19
C LEU A 132 -6.96 4.24 -5.11
N ASP A 133 -7.32 3.26 -5.94
CA ASP A 133 -6.41 2.66 -6.93
C ASP A 133 -5.85 3.71 -7.88
N ILE A 134 -6.70 4.62 -8.40
CA ILE A 134 -6.25 5.71 -9.28
C ILE A 134 -5.30 6.67 -8.55
N LEU A 135 -5.64 7.06 -7.32
CA LEU A 135 -4.79 7.95 -6.53
C LEU A 135 -3.45 7.30 -6.18
N ASP A 136 -3.45 6.01 -5.87
CA ASP A 136 -2.23 5.23 -5.60
C ASP A 136 -1.32 5.20 -6.82
N GLU A 137 -1.87 4.87 -7.99
CA GLU A 137 -1.13 4.84 -9.26
C GLU A 137 -0.58 6.21 -9.65
N ALA A 138 -1.39 7.26 -9.59
CA ALA A 138 -0.97 8.64 -9.87
C ALA A 138 0.14 9.08 -8.92
N SER A 139 0.00 8.78 -7.63
CA SER A 139 0.98 9.09 -6.59
C SER A 139 2.31 8.37 -6.80
N ALA A 140 2.27 7.07 -7.11
CA ALA A 140 3.44 6.27 -7.42
C ALA A 140 4.18 6.79 -8.67
N ARG A 141 3.43 7.11 -9.72
CA ARG A 141 3.96 7.68 -10.96
C ARG A 141 4.65 9.02 -10.72
N LYS A 142 4.00 9.94 -10.00
CA LYS A 142 4.53 11.28 -9.69
C LYS A 142 5.79 11.18 -8.81
N SER A 143 5.76 10.36 -7.77
CA SER A 143 6.91 10.08 -6.90
C SER A 143 8.11 9.54 -7.68
N THR A 144 7.87 8.64 -8.64
CA THR A 144 8.93 8.06 -9.48
C THR A 144 9.53 9.10 -10.44
N MET A 145 8.69 9.95 -11.03
CA MET A 145 9.15 11.04 -11.90
C MET A 145 10.00 12.06 -11.13
N GLN A 146 9.54 12.47 -9.94
CA GLN A 146 10.29 13.40 -9.10
C GLN A 146 11.66 12.83 -8.70
N LYS A 147 11.71 11.58 -8.22
CA LYS A 147 12.97 10.92 -7.86
C LYS A 147 13.95 10.84 -9.02
N LYS A 148 13.47 10.71 -10.26
CA LYS A 148 14.34 10.74 -11.45
C LYS A 148 14.92 12.14 -11.70
N LEU A 149 14.08 13.18 -11.59
CA LEU A 149 14.51 14.58 -11.80
C LEU A 149 15.48 15.04 -10.72
N ASP A 150 15.15 14.80 -9.45
CA ASP A 150 15.99 15.20 -8.31
C ASP A 150 17.34 14.45 -8.33
N ASN A 151 17.33 13.16 -8.60
CA ASN A 151 18.55 12.37 -8.74
C ASN A 151 19.40 12.81 -9.92
N ASP A 152 18.82 13.19 -11.06
CA ASP A 152 19.58 13.62 -12.23
C ASP A 152 20.31 14.94 -12.00
N ASP A 153 19.69 15.92 -11.34
CA ASP A 153 20.29 17.24 -11.12
C ASP A 153 21.34 17.23 -10.00
N GLU A 154 21.05 16.59 -8.89
CA GLU A 154 21.99 16.50 -7.77
C GLU A 154 23.12 15.51 -8.08
N TYR A 155 22.81 14.43 -8.76
CA TYR A 155 23.78 13.45 -9.26
C TYR A 155 24.77 14.11 -10.24
N LYS A 156 24.30 14.85 -11.24
CA LYS A 156 25.12 15.59 -12.20
C LYS A 156 25.99 16.67 -11.51
N LYS A 157 25.44 17.36 -10.52
CA LYS A 157 26.21 18.34 -9.71
C LYS A 157 27.35 17.68 -8.93
N GLN A 158 27.10 16.55 -8.29
CA GLN A 158 28.13 15.83 -7.53
C GLN A 158 29.14 15.13 -8.47
N GLU A 159 28.69 14.55 -9.56
CA GLU A 159 29.57 13.97 -10.57
C GLU A 159 30.51 15.02 -11.17
N SER A 160 30.01 16.22 -11.50
CA SER A 160 30.84 17.34 -11.98
C SER A 160 31.85 17.84 -10.94
N LYS A 161 31.54 17.76 -9.64
CA LYS A 161 32.48 18.08 -8.55
C LYS A 161 33.57 17.03 -8.45
N ILE A 162 33.23 15.77 -8.50
CA ILE A 162 34.19 14.65 -8.47
C ILE A 162 35.17 14.76 -9.65
N GLU A 163 34.66 15.06 -10.85
CA GLU A 163 35.50 15.22 -12.05
C GLU A 163 36.50 16.41 -11.92
N LYS A 164 36.06 17.51 -11.28
CA LYS A 164 36.95 18.64 -11.00
C LYS A 164 38.04 18.29 -9.99
N ILE A 165 37.69 17.57 -8.92
CA ILE A 165 38.64 17.11 -7.92
C ILE A 165 39.64 16.13 -8.52
N GLN A 166 39.23 15.22 -9.38
CA GLN A 166 40.11 14.29 -10.09
C GLN A 166 41.14 15.04 -10.93
N LYS A 167 40.73 16.06 -11.68
CA LYS A 167 41.63 16.94 -12.43
C LYS A 167 42.63 17.71 -11.53
N GLN A 168 42.23 18.06 -10.32
CA GLN A 168 43.09 18.71 -9.34
C GLN A 168 44.08 17.70 -8.74
N ILE A 169 43.70 16.49 -8.47
CA ILE A 169 44.59 15.40 -8.03
C ILE A 169 45.66 15.12 -9.08
N GLU A 170 45.29 15.01 -10.38
CA GLU A 170 46.25 14.81 -11.46
C GLU A 170 47.28 15.94 -11.49
N LYS A 171 46.85 17.21 -11.39
CA LYS A 171 47.77 18.36 -11.37
C LYS A 171 48.67 18.38 -10.14
N ALA A 172 48.16 18.02 -8.94
CA ALA A 172 48.95 17.93 -7.74
C ALA A 172 50.02 16.83 -7.86
N ILE A 173 49.74 15.72 -8.48
CA ILE A 173 50.69 14.63 -8.76
C ILE A 173 51.79 15.10 -9.75
N GLU A 174 51.38 15.78 -10.84
CA GLU A 174 52.31 16.33 -11.81
C GLU A 174 53.28 17.33 -11.18
N ASN A 175 52.81 18.13 -10.19
CA ASN A 175 53.59 19.07 -9.43
C ASN A 175 54.37 18.43 -8.27
N GLN A 176 54.32 17.11 -8.10
CA GLN A 176 54.94 16.35 -7.00
C GLN A 176 54.49 16.75 -5.61
N ASP A 177 53.30 17.39 -5.49
CA ASP A 177 52.68 17.73 -4.23
C ASP A 177 51.77 16.59 -3.76
N TYR A 178 52.41 15.55 -3.20
CA TYR A 178 51.72 14.35 -2.74
C TYR A 178 50.82 14.59 -1.50
N PHE A 179 51.10 15.67 -0.73
CA PHE A 179 50.26 15.99 0.44
C PHE A 179 48.93 16.56 0.00
N ALA A 180 48.90 17.52 -0.91
CA ALA A 180 47.68 18.07 -1.49
C ALA A 180 46.89 16.99 -2.27
N ALA A 181 47.58 16.09 -2.96
CA ALA A 181 46.93 14.98 -3.66
C ALA A 181 46.21 14.01 -2.69
N ALA A 182 46.80 13.76 -1.51
CA ALA A 182 46.18 12.89 -0.48
C ALA A 182 44.93 13.53 0.16
N GLU A 183 44.97 14.85 0.45
CA GLU A 183 43.80 15.56 0.96
C GLU A 183 42.62 15.55 -0.04
N LEU A 184 42.91 15.88 -1.30
CA LEU A 184 41.90 15.86 -2.38
C LEU A 184 41.33 14.46 -2.60
N LYS A 185 42.13 13.42 -2.39
CA LYS A 185 41.65 12.02 -2.52
C LYS A 185 40.67 11.64 -1.39
N THR A 186 40.91 12.16 -0.19
CA THR A 186 39.98 11.98 0.94
C THR A 186 38.66 12.68 0.67
N GLU A 187 38.66 13.87 0.09
CA GLU A 187 37.46 14.61 -0.31
C GLU A 187 36.70 13.90 -1.44
N GLU A 188 37.40 13.33 -2.42
CA GLU A 188 36.81 12.50 -3.48
C GLU A 188 36.07 11.28 -2.90
N GLU A 189 36.66 10.60 -1.90
CA GLU A 189 36.05 9.44 -1.26
C GLU A 189 34.80 9.81 -0.47
N GLU A 190 34.80 10.96 0.22
CA GLU A 190 33.60 11.47 0.93
C GLU A 190 32.47 11.81 -0.05
N LEU A 191 32.77 12.46 -1.15
CA LEU A 191 31.79 12.76 -2.19
C LEU A 191 31.22 11.50 -2.84
N LYS A 192 32.04 10.50 -3.09
CA LYS A 192 31.60 9.17 -3.58
C LYS A 192 30.68 8.46 -2.57
N LYS A 193 30.98 8.53 -1.27
CA LYS A 193 30.10 7.99 -0.21
C LYS A 193 28.77 8.74 -0.14
N ASN A 194 28.78 10.06 -0.30
CA ASN A 194 27.56 10.87 -0.33
C ASN A 194 26.70 10.56 -1.56
N LEU A 195 27.32 10.36 -2.74
CA LEU A 195 26.64 9.97 -3.95
C LEU A 195 25.99 8.58 -3.83
N GLN A 196 26.59 7.68 -3.08
CA GLN A 196 26.02 6.38 -2.76
C GLN A 196 24.85 6.46 -1.77
N LYS A 197 24.88 7.41 -0.80
CA LYS A 197 23.79 7.69 0.13
C LYS A 197 22.57 8.33 -0.56
N LEU A 198 22.75 9.18 -1.55
CA LEU A 198 21.67 9.78 -2.35
C LEU A 198 20.86 8.71 -3.10
N ARG A 199 21.48 7.60 -3.50
CA ARG A 199 20.76 6.45 -4.09
C ARG A 199 19.84 5.72 -3.11
N SER A 200 20.09 5.83 -1.80
CA SER A 200 19.37 5.07 -0.76
C SER A 200 18.37 5.90 0.06
N ASN A 201 18.28 7.23 -0.13
CA ASN A 201 17.52 8.11 0.75
C ASN A 201 16.03 8.16 0.38
N LYS A 202 15.16 7.66 1.29
CA LYS A 202 13.71 7.52 1.11
C LYS A 202 12.87 8.70 1.63
N ASN A 203 13.45 9.71 2.27
CA ASN A 203 12.69 10.78 2.92
C ASN A 203 12.81 12.13 2.17
N ILE A 204 11.78 12.46 1.39
CA ILE A 204 11.62 13.79 0.81
C ILE A 204 10.94 14.69 1.85
N PRO A 205 11.55 15.86 2.24
CA PRO A 205 10.91 16.83 3.11
C PRO A 205 9.56 17.31 2.54
N ALA A 206 8.57 17.54 3.40
CA ALA A 206 7.20 17.86 3.00
C ALA A 206 7.09 19.06 2.03
N HIS A 207 7.97 20.07 2.18
CA HIS A 207 8.01 21.26 1.31
C HIS A 207 8.59 21.01 -0.09
N LEU A 208 9.20 19.84 -0.33
CA LEU A 208 9.74 19.42 -1.63
C LEU A 208 8.89 18.34 -2.30
N ARG A 209 7.78 17.93 -1.69
CA ARG A 209 6.88 16.92 -2.25
C ARG A 209 6.14 17.47 -3.46
N SER A 210 6.07 16.68 -4.53
CA SER A 210 5.24 17.02 -5.70
C SER A 210 3.76 16.97 -5.36
N VAL A 211 3.01 17.90 -5.93
CA VAL A 211 1.55 17.95 -5.78
C VAL A 211 0.90 17.12 -6.89
N ILE A 212 -0.03 16.27 -6.51
CA ILE A 212 -0.93 15.56 -7.43
C ILE A 212 -2.10 16.46 -7.72
N GLU A 213 -2.27 16.81 -8.97
CA GLU A 213 -3.35 17.64 -9.48
C GLU A 213 -4.37 16.83 -10.27
N SER A 214 -5.50 17.44 -10.61
CA SER A 214 -6.55 16.80 -11.42
C SER A 214 -6.04 16.29 -12.79
N SER A 215 -4.99 16.92 -13.33
CA SER A 215 -4.34 16.53 -14.59
C SER A 215 -3.48 15.27 -14.50
N ASP A 216 -3.14 14.84 -13.28
CA ASP A 216 -2.34 13.63 -13.04
C ASP A 216 -3.22 12.37 -12.93
N ILE A 217 -4.56 12.57 -12.79
CA ILE A 217 -5.59 11.56 -12.69
C ILE A 217 -6.12 11.16 -14.07
#